data_9511704447044f01c9bae8bcd97e34ab
#
_entry.id   9511704447044f01c9bae8bcd97e34ab
#
_cell.length_a   1.000
_cell.length_b   1.000
_cell.length_c   1.000
_cell.angle_alpha   90.00
_cell.angle_beta   90.00
_cell.angle_gamma   90.00
#
_symmetry.space_group_name_H-M   'P 1'
#
loop_
_entity.id
_entity.type
_entity.pdbx_description
1 polymer ?
#
loop_
_entity_poly.entity_id
_entity_poly.type
_entity_poly.pdbx_seq_one_letter_code
_entity_poly.pdbx_strand_id
1 'polypeptide(L)'
;TTAGGPGGQHANRSATRVELRFDVGASRAFDDSTRGRLLDKIGGNPVMSVTVDETRSQWQNRRLAQQRLGDRIREALQPDPPKRRATKPSRAARRRRVDDKRRRSRTKSLRKPPGLEE
;
A
#
# COMPACT_ATOMS: atom_id res chain seq x y z
N THR A 1 22.75 2.45 13.87
CA THR A 1 22.98 3.65 13.04
C THR A 1 22.35 4.88 13.69
N THR A 2 22.94 6.03 13.47
CA THR A 2 22.43 7.30 14.00
C THR A 2 21.28 7.79 13.11
N ALA A 3 20.19 8.26 13.74
CA ALA A 3 19.09 8.84 13.01
C ALA A 3 19.53 10.19 12.39
N GLY A 4 19.33 10.37 11.11
CA GLY A 4 19.59 11.64 10.43
C GLY A 4 18.41 12.60 10.52
N GLY A 5 18.67 13.89 10.56
CA GLY A 5 17.65 14.93 10.49
C GLY A 5 17.81 16.03 11.54
N PRO A 6 17.14 17.19 11.34
CA PRO A 6 17.12 18.25 12.32
C PRO A 6 16.26 17.85 13.52
N GLY A 7 16.87 17.18 14.48
CA GLY A 7 16.23 16.78 15.71
C GLY A 7 16.88 17.42 16.90
N GLY A 8 16.26 17.33 18.06
CA GLY A 8 16.87 17.73 19.29
C GLY A 8 18.16 16.97 19.60
N GLN A 9 18.84 17.32 20.66
CA GLN A 9 20.13 16.71 21.05
C GLN A 9 20.12 15.18 21.12
N HIS A 10 18.98 14.57 21.39
CA HIS A 10 18.80 13.12 21.42
C HIS A 10 18.92 12.46 20.05
N ALA A 11 18.33 13.05 19.02
CA ALA A 11 18.37 12.47 17.67
C ALA A 11 19.80 12.46 17.09
N ASN A 12 20.63 13.42 17.49
CA ASN A 12 21.99 13.55 16.99
C ASN A 12 23.02 12.69 17.75
N ARG A 13 22.68 12.16 18.93
CA ARG A 13 23.61 11.44 19.81
C ARG A 13 23.28 9.97 20.02
N SER A 14 22.07 9.52 19.74
CA SER A 14 21.70 8.12 19.95
C SER A 14 21.78 7.31 18.67
N ALA A 15 22.69 6.34 18.65
CA ALA A 15 22.83 5.36 17.60
C ALA A 15 21.80 4.22 17.80
N THR A 16 20.52 4.55 17.83
CA THR A 16 19.43 3.60 18.11
C THR A 16 18.71 3.11 16.85
N ARG A 17 18.89 3.78 15.73
CA ARG A 17 18.34 3.37 14.44
C ARG A 17 18.85 2.00 14.04
N VAL A 18 17.93 1.10 13.68
CA VAL A 18 18.22 -0.25 13.22
C VAL A 18 17.73 -0.41 11.79
N GLU A 19 18.62 -0.86 10.92
CA GLU A 19 18.27 -1.30 9.57
C GLU A 19 18.49 -2.81 9.51
N LEU A 20 17.41 -3.55 9.30
CA LEU A 20 17.44 -5.01 9.14
C LEU A 20 17.30 -5.33 7.66
N ARG A 21 18.29 -6.03 7.12
CA ARG A 21 18.29 -6.54 5.75
C ARG A 21 18.17 -8.04 5.74
N PHE A 22 17.34 -8.54 4.87
CA PHE A 22 17.11 -9.97 4.71
C PHE A 22 17.16 -10.35 3.23
N ASP A 23 18.11 -11.22 2.89
CA ASP A 23 18.26 -11.70 1.52
C ASP A 23 17.41 -12.96 1.32
N VAL A 24 16.27 -12.78 0.68
CA VAL A 24 15.33 -13.87 0.35
C VAL A 24 15.98 -14.88 -0.62
N GLY A 25 16.76 -14.39 -1.57
CA GLY A 25 17.39 -15.23 -2.58
C GLY A 25 18.43 -16.20 -2.00
N ALA A 26 19.16 -15.76 -0.97
CA ALA A 26 20.20 -16.56 -0.33
C ALA A 26 19.71 -17.30 0.92
N SER A 27 18.52 -17.06 1.39
CA SER A 27 18.01 -17.65 2.63
C SER A 27 17.71 -19.14 2.48
N ARG A 28 18.13 -19.93 3.47
CA ARG A 28 17.78 -21.34 3.58
C ARG A 28 16.49 -21.59 4.35
N ALA A 29 15.83 -20.54 4.83
CA ALA A 29 14.60 -20.66 5.61
C ALA A 29 13.38 -21.08 4.77
N PHE A 30 13.47 -20.94 3.46
CA PHE A 30 12.38 -21.24 2.53
C PHE A 30 12.77 -22.34 1.56
N ASP A 31 11.78 -23.15 1.16
CA ASP A 31 11.92 -24.04 0.02
C ASP A 31 11.92 -23.24 -1.30
N ASP A 32 12.27 -23.90 -2.42
CA ASP A 32 12.37 -23.22 -3.72
C ASP A 32 11.02 -22.64 -4.18
N SER A 33 9.94 -23.32 -3.91
CA SER A 33 8.57 -22.88 -4.25
C SER A 33 8.19 -21.62 -3.49
N THR A 34 8.39 -21.62 -2.18
CA THR A 34 8.09 -20.46 -1.31
C THR A 34 8.99 -19.28 -1.65
N ARG A 35 10.28 -19.55 -1.89
CA ARG A 35 11.23 -18.51 -2.31
C ARG A 35 10.81 -17.87 -3.62
N GLY A 36 10.41 -18.65 -4.61
CA GLY A 36 9.93 -18.14 -5.89
C GLY A 36 8.69 -17.25 -5.75
N ARG A 37 7.72 -17.67 -4.94
CA ARG A 37 6.52 -16.87 -4.65
C ARG A 37 6.85 -15.55 -3.97
N LEU A 38 7.77 -15.58 -3.01
CA LEU A 38 8.19 -14.40 -2.26
C LEU A 38 8.96 -13.42 -3.16
N LEU A 39 9.86 -13.92 -4.01
CA LEU A 39 10.60 -13.10 -4.98
C LEU A 39 9.66 -12.43 -5.99
N ASP A 40 8.62 -13.11 -6.44
CA ASP A 40 7.60 -12.54 -7.33
C ASP A 40 6.84 -11.38 -6.66
N LYS A 41 6.54 -11.51 -5.38
CA LYS A 41 5.82 -10.48 -4.62
C LYS A 41 6.65 -9.23 -4.32
N ILE A 42 7.94 -9.40 -4.08
CA ILE A 42 8.83 -8.26 -3.78
C ILE A 42 9.40 -7.56 -5.01
N GLY A 43 9.14 -8.08 -6.21
CA GLY A 43 9.37 -7.35 -7.45
C GLY A 43 10.84 -7.14 -7.84
N GLY A 44 11.63 -8.19 -7.93
CA GLY A 44 12.95 -8.17 -8.56
C GLY A 44 14.14 -7.88 -7.65
N ASN A 45 14.00 -7.20 -6.52
CA ASN A 45 15.07 -7.07 -5.54
C ASN A 45 14.97 -8.19 -4.50
N PRO A 46 15.95 -9.11 -4.43
CA PRO A 46 15.88 -10.23 -3.49
C PRO A 46 16.10 -9.82 -2.03
N VAL A 47 16.52 -8.60 -1.77
CA VAL A 47 16.78 -8.11 -0.41
C VAL A 47 15.59 -7.31 0.11
N MET A 48 15.02 -7.76 1.22
CA MET A 48 14.03 -7.00 1.96
C MET A 48 14.72 -6.21 3.07
N SER A 49 14.37 -4.95 3.24
CA SER A 49 14.90 -4.12 4.31
C SER A 49 13.81 -3.47 5.13
N VAL A 50 14.06 -3.34 6.42
CA VAL A 50 13.21 -2.63 7.37
C VAL A 50 14.09 -1.74 8.23
N THR A 51 13.72 -0.47 8.30
CA THR A 51 14.41 0.52 9.13
C THR A 51 13.48 0.96 10.27
N VAL A 52 13.99 0.96 11.50
CA VAL A 52 13.25 1.39 12.68
C VAL A 52 14.12 2.34 13.50
N ASP A 53 13.59 3.50 13.79
CA ASP A 53 14.22 4.54 14.62
C ASP A 53 13.22 5.19 15.61
N GLU A 54 12.11 4.52 15.88
CA GLU A 54 10.97 5.07 16.63
C GLU A 54 11.23 5.19 18.13
N THR A 55 12.11 4.37 18.68
CA THR A 55 12.38 4.34 20.11
C THR A 55 13.82 4.76 20.44
N ARG A 56 14.06 5.10 21.68
CA ARG A 56 15.40 5.42 22.18
C ARG A 56 16.25 4.19 22.48
N SER A 57 15.64 3.01 22.41
CA SER A 57 16.32 1.75 22.69
C SER A 57 16.63 1.02 21.39
N GLN A 58 17.90 0.79 21.12
CA GLN A 58 18.35 0.00 19.98
C GLN A 58 17.79 -1.43 20.03
N TRP A 59 17.71 -2.01 21.21
CA TRP A 59 17.14 -3.34 21.40
C TRP A 59 15.67 -3.42 21.03
N GLN A 60 14.87 -2.43 21.45
CA GLN A 60 13.46 -2.34 21.06
C GLN A 60 13.29 -2.12 19.57
N ASN A 61 14.11 -1.25 18.97
CA ASN A 61 14.10 -1.02 17.53
C ASN A 61 14.46 -2.29 16.76
N ARG A 62 15.41 -3.08 17.25
CA ARG A 62 15.76 -4.38 16.66
C ARG A 62 14.58 -5.35 16.71
N ARG A 63 13.89 -5.44 17.82
CA ARG A 63 12.71 -6.31 17.95
C ARG A 63 11.58 -5.87 17.02
N LEU A 64 11.32 -4.57 16.93
CA LEU A 64 10.32 -4.02 16.03
C LEU A 64 10.68 -4.30 14.57
N ALA A 65 11.94 -4.17 14.18
CA ALA A 65 12.41 -4.47 12.84
C ALA A 65 12.20 -5.94 12.48
N GLN A 66 12.53 -6.86 13.39
CA GLN A 66 12.31 -8.30 13.20
C GLN A 66 10.81 -8.62 13.05
N GLN A 67 9.98 -8.04 13.90
CA GLN A 67 8.53 -8.22 13.85
C GLN A 67 7.94 -7.72 12.53
N ARG A 68 8.31 -6.53 12.10
CA ARG A 68 7.84 -5.93 10.85
C ARG A 68 8.30 -6.70 9.63
N LEU A 69 9.53 -7.20 9.64
CA LEU A 69 10.03 -8.05 8.56
C LEU A 69 9.24 -9.36 8.49
N GLY A 70 9.00 -10.00 9.62
CA GLY A 70 8.18 -11.21 9.69
C GLY A 70 6.76 -10.99 9.18
N ASP A 71 6.15 -9.87 9.54
CA ASP A 71 4.80 -9.50 9.08
C ASP A 71 4.76 -9.28 7.56
N ARG A 72 5.76 -8.60 7.00
CA ARG A 72 5.87 -8.40 5.55
C ARG A 72 6.03 -9.73 4.80
N ILE A 73 6.82 -10.66 5.33
CA ILE A 73 7.01 -11.98 4.73
C ILE A 73 5.69 -12.77 4.77
N ARG A 74 5.00 -12.77 5.89
CA ARG A 74 3.71 -13.45 6.04
C ARG A 74 2.66 -12.88 5.09
N GLU A 75 2.59 -11.56 4.98
CA GLU A 75 1.67 -10.88 4.06
C GLU A 75 1.98 -11.22 2.60
N ALA A 76 3.25 -11.24 2.22
CA ALA A 76 3.68 -11.60 0.87
C ALA A 76 3.39 -13.06 0.52
N LEU A 77 3.37 -13.96 1.50
CA LEU A 77 3.07 -15.38 1.29
C LEU A 77 1.59 -15.72 1.33
N GLN A 78 0.73 -14.76 1.70
CA GLN A 78 -0.72 -14.97 1.64
C GLN A 78 -1.18 -15.14 0.19
N PRO A 79 -2.17 -16.04 -0.05
CA PRO A 79 -2.73 -16.19 -1.39
C PRO A 79 -3.40 -14.89 -1.84
N ASP A 80 -3.28 -14.61 -3.13
CA ASP A 80 -3.94 -13.45 -3.71
C ASP A 80 -5.46 -13.55 -3.56
N PRO A 81 -6.14 -12.45 -3.25
CA PRO A 81 -7.59 -12.44 -3.21
C PRO A 81 -8.16 -12.84 -4.57
N PRO A 82 -9.29 -13.53 -4.61
CA PRO A 82 -9.92 -13.92 -5.87
C PRO A 82 -10.23 -12.68 -6.71
N LYS A 83 -9.95 -12.78 -8.01
CA LYS A 83 -10.29 -11.70 -8.95
C LYS A 83 -11.76 -11.32 -8.81
N ARG A 84 -12.01 -10.05 -8.57
CA ARG A 84 -13.38 -9.54 -8.57
C ARG A 84 -14.00 -9.78 -9.94
N ARG A 85 -15.12 -10.49 -9.97
CA ARG A 85 -15.92 -10.58 -11.18
C ARG A 85 -16.49 -9.21 -11.50
N ALA A 86 -16.35 -8.79 -12.74
CA ALA A 86 -17.03 -7.59 -13.21
C ALA A 86 -18.55 -7.81 -13.10
N THR A 87 -19.20 -6.99 -12.28
CA THR A 87 -20.65 -7.01 -12.14
C THR A 87 -21.26 -5.93 -13.01
N LYS A 88 -22.38 -6.28 -13.66
CA LYS A 88 -23.14 -5.28 -14.42
C LYS A 88 -23.98 -4.44 -13.44
N PRO A 89 -24.21 -3.15 -13.73
CA PRO A 89 -25.12 -2.35 -12.93
C PRO A 89 -26.52 -2.99 -12.89
N SER A 90 -27.19 -2.91 -11.74
CA SER A 90 -28.57 -3.40 -11.60
C SER A 90 -29.53 -2.56 -12.45
N ARG A 91 -30.71 -3.13 -12.74
CA ARG A 91 -31.78 -2.37 -13.41
C ARG A 91 -32.11 -1.07 -12.69
N ALA A 92 -32.20 -1.11 -11.39
CA ALA A 92 -32.48 0.06 -10.56
C ALA A 92 -31.37 1.13 -10.68
N ALA A 93 -30.10 0.70 -10.69
CA ALA A 93 -28.98 1.60 -10.87
C ALA A 93 -28.96 2.26 -12.26
N ARG A 94 -29.27 1.49 -13.30
CA ARG A 94 -29.41 2.02 -14.68
C ARG A 94 -30.54 3.02 -14.78
N ARG A 95 -31.69 2.74 -14.18
CA ARG A 95 -32.85 3.63 -14.15
C ARG A 95 -32.52 4.94 -13.44
N ARG A 96 -31.90 4.87 -12.28
CA ARG A 96 -31.46 6.05 -11.54
C ARG A 96 -30.49 6.91 -12.36
N ARG A 97 -29.55 6.29 -13.04
CA ARG A 97 -28.59 6.99 -13.91
C ARG A 97 -29.28 7.72 -15.06
N VAL A 98 -30.25 7.08 -15.70
CA VAL A 98 -31.04 7.68 -16.77
C VAL A 98 -31.90 8.84 -16.25
N ASP A 99 -32.54 8.67 -15.10
CA ASP A 99 -33.37 9.70 -14.49
C ASP A 99 -32.53 10.92 -14.06
N ASP A 100 -31.36 10.70 -13.48
CA ASP A 100 -30.42 11.77 -13.14
C ASP A 100 -29.93 12.52 -14.39
N LYS A 101 -29.65 11.80 -15.46
CA LYS A 101 -29.26 12.39 -16.74
C LYS A 101 -30.39 13.26 -17.32
N ARG A 102 -31.62 12.78 -17.28
CA ARG A 102 -32.81 13.55 -17.71
C ARG A 102 -33.00 14.79 -16.86
N ARG A 103 -32.87 14.68 -15.56
CA ARG A 103 -32.99 15.81 -14.62
C ARG A 103 -31.94 16.88 -14.92
N ARG A 104 -30.70 16.51 -15.14
CA ARG A 104 -29.61 17.43 -15.51
C ARG A 104 -29.86 18.07 -16.86
N SER A 105 -30.39 17.33 -17.83
CA SER A 105 -30.75 17.84 -19.15
C SER A 105 -31.83 18.91 -19.04
N ARG A 106 -32.88 18.68 -18.25
CA ARG A 106 -33.92 19.68 -18.00
C ARG A 106 -33.35 20.95 -17.37
N THR A 107 -32.53 20.80 -16.34
CA THR A 107 -31.87 21.93 -15.68
C THR A 107 -31.01 22.73 -16.67
N LYS A 108 -30.30 22.02 -17.55
CA LYS A 108 -29.50 22.65 -18.61
C LYS A 108 -30.32 23.42 -19.63
N SER A 109 -31.44 22.85 -20.07
CA SER A 109 -32.32 23.53 -21.03
C SER A 109 -32.98 24.78 -20.48
N LEU A 110 -33.30 24.79 -19.19
CA LEU A 110 -33.82 25.95 -18.47
C LEU A 110 -32.82 27.12 -18.36
N ARG A 111 -31.53 26.85 -18.53
CA ARG A 111 -30.48 27.86 -18.50
C ARG A 111 -30.27 28.57 -19.81
N LYS A 112 -30.90 28.12 -20.89
CA LYS A 112 -30.83 28.81 -22.18
C LYS A 112 -31.60 30.13 -22.10
N PRO A 113 -30.99 31.24 -22.50
CA PRO A 113 -31.71 32.50 -22.52
C PRO A 113 -32.87 32.44 -23.48
N PRO A 114 -34.04 32.97 -23.13
CA PRO A 114 -35.18 33.04 -24.03
C PRO A 114 -34.85 33.93 -25.23
N GLY A 115 -35.18 33.46 -26.45
CA GLY A 115 -34.95 34.20 -27.67
C GLY A 115 -33.80 33.73 -28.55
N LEU A 116 -33.08 32.68 -28.16
CA LEU A 116 -32.04 32.04 -28.99
C LEU A 116 -32.55 30.83 -29.78
N GLU A 117 -33.82 30.63 -29.79
CA GLU A 117 -34.50 29.61 -30.58
C GLU A 117 -34.88 30.17 -31.94
N GLU A 118 -34.00 30.02 -32.90
CA GLU A 118 -34.30 30.26 -34.32
C GLU A 118 -33.93 29.04 -35.13
#